data_da90db5ca520d39595eac3a5ad64efc5
#
_entry.id   da90db5ca520d39595eac3a5ad64efc5
#
_cell.length_a   1.000
_cell.length_b   1.000
_cell.length_c   1.000
_cell.angle_alpha   90.00
_cell.angle_beta   90.00
_cell.angle_gamma   90.00
#
_symmetry.space_group_name_H-M   'P 1'
#
loop_
_entity.id
_entity.type
_entity.pdbx_description
1 polymer ?
#
loop_
_entity_poly.entity_id
_entity_poly.type
_entity_poly.pdbx_seq_one_letter_code
_entity_poly.pdbx_strand_id
1 'polypeptide(L)'
;MKKSLHLSKLRNTALVGLFFASFLSNAQTNVYDDIIAASADHTSLAAAISTAGLESALQDASATLTVFAPDNDAFDDLALELGTDIPGLLALPNLGDILLYHVLGVSADAASITNGDVVTPLDPSNTIKLTKTSAGAVYANQAMVEAADLTADNGFVHSIDAVILAKETVADVAIDNGFSTLVTAVATAELLPALTDPFAELTVFAPDNAAFDALAVALNTDLNGILALPNLQDVLLYHVVGATVLSTDLVSGPVTMLSGSDVQVDLT
;
A
#
# COMPACT_ATOMS: atom_id res chain seq x y z
N MET A 1 50.61 -79.66 39.73
CA MET A 1 50.28 -78.79 38.64
C MET A 1 49.30 -77.73 39.17
N LYS A 2 49.82 -76.53 39.48
CA LYS A 2 48.99 -75.43 40.05
C LYS A 2 48.56 -74.48 38.94
N LYS A 3 47.24 -74.32 38.73
CA LYS A 3 46.72 -73.32 37.86
C LYS A 3 46.42 -72.03 38.67
N SER A 4 47.14 -70.99 38.34
CA SER A 4 46.95 -69.67 38.89
C SER A 4 45.73 -69.02 38.26
N LEU A 5 44.78 -68.55 39.08
CA LEU A 5 43.62 -67.74 38.65
C LEU A 5 44.04 -66.26 38.72
N HIS A 6 44.05 -65.62 37.58
CA HIS A 6 44.22 -64.15 37.51
C HIS A 6 42.85 -63.47 37.52
N LEU A 7 42.57 -62.77 38.61
CA LEU A 7 41.40 -61.83 38.67
C LEU A 7 41.76 -60.54 37.91
N SER A 8 41.10 -60.29 36.81
CA SER A 8 41.19 -59.03 36.15
C SER A 8 40.09 -58.07 36.73
N LYS A 9 40.56 -56.94 37.23
CA LYS A 9 39.72 -55.87 37.77
C LYS A 9 38.90 -55.26 36.64
N LEU A 10 37.59 -55.36 36.75
CA LEU A 10 36.65 -54.51 35.96
C LEU A 10 36.73 -53.05 36.45
N ARG A 11 37.27 -52.21 35.62
CA ARG A 11 37.16 -50.75 35.80
C ARG A 11 35.80 -50.30 35.23
N ASN A 12 34.88 -49.95 36.11
CA ASN A 12 33.63 -49.19 35.73
C ASN A 12 34.05 -47.83 35.18
N THR A 13 33.95 -47.71 33.86
CA THR A 13 33.97 -46.38 33.21
C THR A 13 32.52 -45.94 33.06
N ALA A 14 32.07 -45.06 33.95
CA ALA A 14 30.80 -44.39 33.80
C ALA A 14 30.89 -43.47 32.60
N LEU A 15 30.25 -43.84 31.52
CA LEU A 15 30.04 -42.97 30.35
C LEU A 15 28.97 -41.94 30.72
N VAL A 16 29.40 -40.75 31.13
CA VAL A 16 28.51 -39.61 31.26
C VAL A 16 28.14 -39.18 29.86
N GLY A 17 26.98 -39.62 29.37
CA GLY A 17 26.37 -39.15 28.14
C GLY A 17 25.95 -37.71 28.34
N LEU A 18 26.73 -36.80 27.78
CA LEU A 18 26.32 -35.38 27.64
C LEU A 18 25.20 -35.35 26.61
N PHE A 19 23.93 -35.31 27.09
CA PHE A 19 22.79 -34.98 26.25
C PHE A 19 22.91 -33.50 25.91
N PHE A 20 23.48 -33.18 24.74
CA PHE A 20 23.23 -31.91 24.10
C PHE A 20 21.77 -31.95 23.63
N ALA A 21 20.84 -31.45 24.46
CA ALA A 21 19.55 -31.00 24.01
C ALA A 21 19.83 -29.81 23.07
N SER A 22 19.86 -30.07 21.77
CA SER A 22 19.74 -29.03 20.77
C SER A 22 18.36 -28.39 21.01
N PHE A 23 18.34 -27.32 21.74
CA PHE A 23 17.21 -26.38 21.64
C PHE A 23 17.28 -25.89 20.20
N LEU A 24 16.50 -26.48 19.31
CA LEU A 24 16.04 -25.83 18.11
C LEU A 24 15.16 -24.68 18.64
N SER A 25 15.75 -23.54 18.92
CA SER A 25 15.02 -22.29 18.96
C SER A 25 14.44 -22.18 17.55
N ASN A 26 13.15 -22.42 17.39
CA ASN A 26 12.45 -21.85 16.25
C ASN A 26 12.70 -20.34 16.36
N ALA A 27 13.64 -19.83 15.58
CA ALA A 27 13.77 -18.40 15.41
C ALA A 27 12.45 -17.97 14.80
N GLN A 28 11.71 -17.14 15.54
CA GLN A 28 10.47 -16.58 15.04
C GLN A 28 10.81 -15.69 13.85
N THR A 29 10.12 -15.89 12.75
CA THR A 29 10.32 -15.08 11.56
C THR A 29 9.65 -13.71 11.75
N ASN A 30 10.21 -12.67 11.13
CA ASN A 30 9.64 -11.33 11.18
C ASN A 30 9.68 -10.65 9.80
N VAL A 31 8.82 -9.65 9.62
CA VAL A 31 8.66 -8.95 8.33
C VAL A 31 9.94 -8.27 7.86
N TYR A 32 10.83 -7.85 8.77
CA TYR A 32 12.05 -7.16 8.40
C TYR A 32 13.17 -8.13 8.00
N ASP A 33 13.64 -9.00 8.92
CA ASP A 33 14.82 -9.83 8.68
C ASP A 33 14.60 -10.89 7.62
N ASP A 34 13.40 -11.53 7.63
CA ASP A 34 13.14 -12.71 6.81
C ASP A 34 12.54 -12.37 5.44
N ILE A 35 11.95 -11.17 5.29
CA ILE A 35 11.31 -10.77 4.04
C ILE A 35 12.02 -9.54 3.44
N ILE A 36 12.02 -8.39 4.11
CA ILE A 36 12.51 -7.14 3.53
C ILE A 36 14.03 -7.16 3.38
N ALA A 37 14.78 -7.38 4.47
CA ALA A 37 16.24 -7.35 4.45
C ALA A 37 16.86 -8.55 3.71
N ALA A 38 16.12 -9.66 3.59
CA ALA A 38 16.54 -10.83 2.83
C ALA A 38 16.30 -10.69 1.32
N SER A 39 15.49 -9.74 0.89
CA SER A 39 15.11 -9.54 -0.51
C SER A 39 16.11 -8.68 -1.27
N ALA A 40 16.49 -9.11 -2.48
CA ALA A 40 17.28 -8.29 -3.40
C ALA A 40 16.48 -7.11 -3.98
N ASP A 41 15.16 -7.24 -4.02
CA ASP A 41 14.26 -6.24 -4.61
C ASP A 41 13.89 -5.12 -3.63
N HIS A 42 14.21 -5.25 -2.33
CA HIS A 42 13.87 -4.29 -1.28
C HIS A 42 15.11 -3.70 -0.57
N THR A 43 16.27 -3.66 -1.23
CA THR A 43 17.52 -3.15 -0.62
C THR A 43 17.43 -1.68 -0.26
N SER A 44 16.76 -0.86 -1.07
CA SER A 44 16.51 0.57 -0.80
C SER A 44 15.60 0.75 0.41
N LEU A 45 14.53 -0.04 0.53
CA LEU A 45 13.64 -0.05 1.69
C LEU A 45 14.39 -0.47 2.97
N ALA A 46 15.18 -1.54 2.91
CA ALA A 46 15.97 -2.00 4.06
C ALA A 46 16.93 -0.91 4.55
N ALA A 47 17.62 -0.21 3.62
CA ALA A 47 18.49 0.92 3.94
C ALA A 47 17.70 2.10 4.56
N ALA A 48 16.51 2.39 4.06
CA ALA A 48 15.63 3.43 4.60
C ALA A 48 15.16 3.11 6.02
N ILE A 49 14.71 1.87 6.26
CA ILE A 49 14.28 1.40 7.59
C ILE A 49 15.44 1.50 8.59
N SER A 50 16.64 1.06 8.19
CA SER A 50 17.85 1.14 9.03
C SER A 50 18.23 2.59 9.33
N THR A 51 18.17 3.47 8.32
CA THR A 51 18.47 4.90 8.49
C THR A 51 17.47 5.59 9.43
N ALA A 52 16.19 5.22 9.35
CA ALA A 52 15.13 5.73 10.23
C ALA A 52 15.13 5.10 11.62
N GLY A 53 15.90 4.01 11.87
CA GLY A 53 15.95 3.30 13.15
C GLY A 53 14.67 2.53 13.48
N LEU A 54 13.93 2.07 12.47
CA LEU A 54 12.62 1.38 12.61
C LEU A 54 12.74 -0.15 12.64
N GLU A 55 13.95 -0.71 12.52
CA GLU A 55 14.19 -2.16 12.48
C GLU A 55 13.54 -2.88 13.66
N SER A 56 13.78 -2.40 14.90
CA SER A 56 13.26 -3.04 16.10
C SER A 56 11.73 -3.08 16.17
N ALA A 57 11.04 -2.10 15.60
CA ALA A 57 9.57 -2.08 15.53
C ALA A 57 9.03 -3.15 14.57
N LEU A 58 9.73 -3.39 13.46
CA LEU A 58 9.34 -4.40 12.46
C LEU A 58 9.80 -5.82 12.85
N GLN A 59 10.79 -5.94 13.74
CA GLN A 59 11.27 -7.19 14.31
C GLN A 59 10.46 -7.65 15.54
N ASP A 60 9.57 -6.81 16.08
CA ASP A 60 8.80 -7.15 17.28
C ASP A 60 7.88 -8.35 17.02
N ALA A 61 8.23 -9.47 17.64
CA ALA A 61 7.49 -10.73 17.51
C ALA A 61 6.07 -10.67 18.11
N SER A 62 5.77 -9.68 18.94
CA SER A 62 4.45 -9.45 19.53
C SER A 62 3.56 -8.53 18.68
N ALA A 63 4.14 -7.85 17.71
CA ALA A 63 3.41 -7.00 16.78
C ALA A 63 2.57 -7.83 15.79
N THR A 64 1.53 -7.20 15.27
CA THR A 64 0.74 -7.73 14.14
C THR A 64 0.74 -6.67 13.06
N LEU A 65 1.51 -6.92 12.00
CA LEU A 65 1.83 -5.90 11.01
C LEU A 65 1.36 -6.30 9.61
N THR A 66 1.05 -5.29 8.80
CA THR A 66 1.05 -5.40 7.35
C THR A 66 1.93 -4.30 6.81
N VAL A 67 2.93 -4.66 6.00
CA VAL A 67 3.88 -3.73 5.40
C VAL A 67 3.64 -3.68 3.90
N PHE A 68 3.29 -2.52 3.38
CA PHE A 68 3.39 -2.24 1.96
C PHE A 68 4.85 -1.87 1.66
N ALA A 69 5.57 -2.77 1.02
CA ALA A 69 7.02 -2.68 0.83
C ALA A 69 7.34 -2.21 -0.59
N PRO A 70 7.71 -0.92 -0.80
CA PRO A 70 8.16 -0.45 -2.09
C PRO A 70 9.43 -1.19 -2.51
N ASP A 71 9.49 -1.62 -3.77
CA ASP A 71 10.67 -2.21 -4.33
C ASP A 71 11.75 -1.17 -4.66
N ASN A 72 12.87 -1.60 -5.23
CA ASN A 72 13.96 -0.69 -5.56
C ASN A 72 13.57 0.30 -6.68
N ASP A 73 12.81 -0.15 -7.67
CA ASP A 73 12.37 0.68 -8.80
C ASP A 73 11.42 1.77 -8.30
N ALA A 74 10.53 1.47 -7.33
CA ALA A 74 9.68 2.45 -6.66
C ALA A 74 10.47 3.58 -5.97
N PHE A 75 11.63 3.24 -5.36
CA PHE A 75 12.52 4.24 -4.76
C PHE A 75 13.25 5.07 -5.82
N ASP A 76 13.67 4.44 -6.93
CA ASP A 76 14.32 5.14 -8.04
C ASP A 76 13.35 6.12 -8.72
N ASP A 77 12.10 5.72 -8.91
CA ASP A 77 11.04 6.58 -9.46
C ASP A 77 10.73 7.76 -8.54
N LEU A 78 10.61 7.53 -7.23
CA LEU A 78 10.42 8.63 -6.26
C LEU A 78 11.62 9.60 -6.27
N ALA A 79 12.85 9.08 -6.38
CA ALA A 79 14.04 9.92 -6.45
C ALA A 79 14.00 10.80 -7.70
N LEU A 80 13.58 10.24 -8.84
CA LEU A 80 13.42 10.99 -10.09
C LEU A 80 12.35 12.09 -9.96
N GLU A 81 11.17 11.78 -9.40
CA GLU A 81 10.08 12.72 -9.19
C GLU A 81 10.49 13.90 -8.28
N LEU A 82 11.27 13.62 -7.25
CA LEU A 82 11.78 14.65 -6.33
C LEU A 82 13.06 15.34 -6.80
N GLY A 83 13.60 14.93 -7.97
CA GLY A 83 14.84 15.50 -8.52
C GLY A 83 16.07 15.24 -7.65
N THR A 84 16.15 14.08 -7.02
CA THR A 84 17.20 13.67 -6.09
C THR A 84 17.73 12.27 -6.44
N ASP A 85 18.47 11.64 -5.54
CA ASP A 85 18.96 10.26 -5.63
C ASP A 85 18.60 9.48 -4.35
N ILE A 86 18.88 8.17 -4.31
CA ILE A 86 18.59 7.33 -3.15
C ILE A 86 19.22 7.91 -1.86
N PRO A 87 20.51 8.30 -1.81
CA PRO A 87 21.07 9.00 -0.64
C PRO A 87 20.27 10.24 -0.21
N GLY A 88 19.76 11.02 -1.17
CA GLY A 88 18.92 12.18 -0.90
C GLY A 88 17.57 11.81 -0.29
N LEU A 89 16.94 10.73 -0.75
CA LEU A 89 15.72 10.19 -0.12
C LEU A 89 15.98 9.75 1.32
N LEU A 90 17.08 9.04 1.56
CA LEU A 90 17.48 8.58 2.90
C LEU A 90 17.80 9.74 3.87
N ALA A 91 18.12 10.91 3.34
CA ALA A 91 18.39 12.13 4.13
C ALA A 91 17.13 12.98 4.39
N LEU A 92 15.95 12.56 3.93
CA LEU A 92 14.71 13.31 4.16
C LEU A 92 14.39 13.39 5.66
N PRO A 93 14.05 14.60 6.18
CA PRO A 93 13.80 14.80 7.59
C PRO A 93 12.57 14.04 8.10
N ASN A 94 11.63 13.70 7.23
CA ASN A 94 10.39 12.95 7.50
C ASN A 94 10.44 11.51 6.97
N LEU A 95 11.64 10.94 6.75
CA LEU A 95 11.78 9.56 6.26
C LEU A 95 11.04 8.55 7.15
N GLY A 96 11.12 8.73 8.48
CA GLY A 96 10.43 7.86 9.43
C GLY A 96 8.91 7.89 9.28
N ASP A 97 8.32 9.08 9.08
CA ASP A 97 6.88 9.24 8.90
C ASP A 97 6.43 8.59 7.57
N ILE A 98 7.20 8.81 6.49
CA ILE A 98 6.95 8.14 5.20
C ILE A 98 6.95 6.61 5.37
N LEU A 99 7.93 6.04 6.07
CA LEU A 99 8.00 4.60 6.29
C LEU A 99 6.87 4.08 7.17
N LEU A 100 6.48 4.81 8.23
CA LEU A 100 5.36 4.46 9.09
C LEU A 100 4.01 4.55 8.35
N TYR A 101 3.91 5.41 7.33
CA TYR A 101 2.75 5.46 6.45
C TYR A 101 2.57 4.19 5.60
N HIS A 102 3.63 3.40 5.39
CA HIS A 102 3.57 2.11 4.70
C HIS A 102 3.21 0.93 5.59
N VAL A 103 3.00 1.14 6.89
CA VAL A 103 2.81 0.06 7.86
C VAL A 103 1.45 0.16 8.52
N LEU A 104 0.68 -0.93 8.49
CA LEU A 104 -0.55 -1.07 9.27
C LEU A 104 -0.25 -1.85 10.56
N GLY A 105 -0.85 -1.45 11.67
CA GLY A 105 -0.82 -2.15 12.95
C GLY A 105 -1.84 -3.30 13.05
N VAL A 106 -2.19 -3.91 11.93
CA VAL A 106 -3.12 -5.03 11.81
C VAL A 106 -2.62 -5.99 10.75
N SER A 107 -3.06 -7.25 10.84
CA SER A 107 -2.79 -8.27 9.82
C SER A 107 -3.88 -8.20 8.76
N ALA A 108 -3.51 -7.89 7.52
CA ALA A 108 -4.40 -7.86 6.36
C ALA A 108 -3.76 -8.63 5.19
N ASP A 109 -4.32 -9.80 4.88
CA ASP A 109 -3.97 -10.52 3.66
C ASP A 109 -4.73 -9.95 2.44
N ALA A 110 -4.22 -10.19 1.24
CA ALA A 110 -4.83 -9.70 0.00
C ALA A 110 -6.26 -10.24 -0.24
N ALA A 111 -6.61 -11.38 0.35
CA ALA A 111 -7.94 -11.96 0.24
C ALA A 111 -8.96 -11.17 1.08
N SER A 112 -8.53 -10.61 2.21
CA SER A 112 -9.37 -9.79 3.10
C SER A 112 -9.63 -8.38 2.58
N ILE A 113 -8.81 -7.90 1.62
CA ILE A 113 -8.95 -6.56 1.03
C ILE A 113 -10.21 -6.52 0.15
N THR A 114 -11.06 -5.52 0.42
CA THR A 114 -12.25 -5.20 -0.37
C THR A 114 -12.02 -3.91 -1.16
N ASN A 115 -12.58 -3.83 -2.36
CA ASN A 115 -12.46 -2.61 -3.17
C ASN A 115 -13.12 -1.41 -2.46
N GLY A 116 -12.35 -0.33 -2.30
CA GLY A 116 -12.78 0.88 -1.62
C GLY A 116 -12.55 0.90 -0.11
N ASP A 117 -11.87 -0.11 0.45
CA ASP A 117 -11.46 -0.08 1.86
C ASP A 117 -10.53 1.12 2.14
N VAL A 118 -10.70 1.72 3.30
CA VAL A 118 -9.86 2.80 3.80
C VAL A 118 -9.23 2.34 5.11
N VAL A 119 -7.90 2.33 5.16
CA VAL A 119 -7.14 1.85 6.32
C VAL A 119 -6.26 2.95 6.88
N THR A 120 -6.03 2.90 8.20
CA THR A 120 -5.19 3.87 8.91
C THR A 120 -3.82 3.25 9.15
N PRO A 121 -2.73 3.84 8.60
CA PRO A 121 -1.37 3.40 8.85
C PRO A 121 -0.86 3.81 10.25
N LEU A 122 0.36 3.37 10.61
CA LEU A 122 1.00 3.77 11.87
C LEU A 122 1.34 5.27 11.91
N ASP A 123 1.64 5.89 10.78
CA ASP A 123 1.57 7.34 10.64
C ASP A 123 0.13 7.73 10.24
N PRO A 124 -0.67 8.33 11.13
CA PRO A 124 -2.06 8.64 10.86
C PRO A 124 -2.27 9.97 10.13
N SER A 125 -1.23 10.56 9.54
CA SER A 125 -1.32 11.87 8.86
C SER A 125 -2.26 11.83 7.67
N ASN A 126 -2.43 10.67 7.03
CA ASN A 126 -3.47 10.41 6.03
C ASN A 126 -3.86 8.91 6.06
N THR A 127 -4.93 8.54 5.35
CA THR A 127 -5.39 7.15 5.20
C THR A 127 -4.90 6.55 3.89
N ILE A 128 -4.78 5.22 3.84
CA ILE A 128 -4.51 4.48 2.60
C ILE A 128 -5.85 3.95 2.05
N LYS A 129 -6.11 4.18 0.77
CA LYS A 129 -7.26 3.69 0.04
C LYS A 129 -6.87 2.42 -0.69
N LEU A 130 -7.56 1.32 -0.40
CA LEU A 130 -7.29 0.05 -1.05
C LEU A 130 -8.25 -0.13 -2.22
N THR A 131 -7.70 -0.45 -3.38
CA THR A 131 -8.48 -0.76 -4.58
C THR A 131 -8.23 -2.20 -4.97
N LYS A 132 -9.31 -2.94 -5.24
CA LYS A 132 -9.22 -4.29 -5.82
C LYS A 132 -9.99 -4.29 -7.12
N THR A 133 -9.24 -4.45 -8.22
CA THR A 133 -9.83 -4.42 -9.56
C THR A 133 -10.65 -5.67 -9.84
N SER A 134 -11.51 -5.61 -10.83
CA SER A 134 -12.27 -6.77 -11.33
C SER A 134 -11.34 -7.89 -11.86
N ALA A 135 -10.13 -7.55 -12.31
CA ALA A 135 -9.08 -8.49 -12.72
C ALA A 135 -8.33 -9.11 -11.52
N GLY A 136 -8.57 -8.62 -10.29
CA GLY A 136 -7.96 -9.10 -9.07
C GLY A 136 -6.65 -8.39 -8.68
N ALA A 137 -6.21 -7.36 -9.42
CA ALA A 137 -5.09 -6.52 -9.00
C ALA A 137 -5.47 -5.70 -7.75
N VAL A 138 -4.52 -5.54 -6.84
CA VAL A 138 -4.71 -4.77 -5.60
C VAL A 138 -3.80 -3.54 -5.65
N TYR A 139 -4.31 -2.41 -5.18
CA TYR A 139 -3.55 -1.16 -5.06
C TYR A 139 -3.66 -0.62 -3.64
N ALA A 140 -2.59 -0.04 -3.14
CA ALA A 140 -2.55 0.80 -1.95
C ALA A 140 -2.31 2.24 -2.42
N ASN A 141 -3.32 3.09 -2.36
CA ASN A 141 -3.37 4.36 -3.09
C ASN A 141 -3.08 4.14 -4.59
N GLN A 142 -2.03 4.81 -5.14
CA GLN A 142 -1.59 4.65 -6.52
C GLN A 142 -0.73 3.40 -6.75
N ALA A 143 -0.15 2.83 -5.67
CA ALA A 143 0.83 1.76 -5.77
C ALA A 143 0.17 0.39 -6.01
N MET A 144 0.57 -0.31 -7.05
CA MET A 144 0.09 -1.67 -7.34
C MET A 144 0.84 -2.70 -6.47
N VAL A 145 0.11 -3.65 -5.94
CA VAL A 145 0.70 -4.80 -5.25
C VAL A 145 1.19 -5.81 -6.30
N GLU A 146 2.49 -5.96 -6.41
CA GLU A 146 3.13 -6.90 -7.35
C GLU A 146 3.26 -8.30 -6.77
N ALA A 147 3.64 -8.39 -5.47
CA ALA A 147 3.71 -9.65 -4.74
C ALA A 147 2.98 -9.50 -3.41
N ALA A 148 1.89 -10.26 -3.26
CA ALA A 148 1.06 -10.23 -2.07
C ALA A 148 1.40 -11.37 -1.09
N ASP A 149 1.03 -11.17 0.19
CA ASP A 149 0.99 -12.21 1.21
C ASP A 149 2.35 -12.88 1.50
N LEU A 150 3.46 -12.14 1.40
CA LEU A 150 4.74 -12.59 1.93
C LEU A 150 4.62 -12.65 3.46
N THR A 151 4.66 -13.86 4.02
CA THR A 151 4.23 -14.12 5.40
C THR A 151 5.42 -14.30 6.34
N ALA A 152 5.37 -13.60 7.49
CA ALA A 152 6.18 -13.84 8.66
C ALA A 152 5.29 -14.07 9.90
N ASP A 153 5.89 -14.53 11.01
CA ASP A 153 5.11 -14.82 12.24
C ASP A 153 4.45 -13.55 12.83
N ASN A 154 5.02 -12.37 12.57
CA ASN A 154 4.50 -11.09 13.05
C ASN A 154 3.71 -10.30 11.98
N GLY A 155 3.42 -10.85 10.79
CA GLY A 155 2.57 -10.19 9.82
C GLY A 155 2.79 -10.55 8.37
N PHE A 156 2.28 -9.66 7.50
CA PHE A 156 2.37 -9.77 6.05
C PHE A 156 3.21 -8.64 5.47
N VAL A 157 3.86 -8.93 4.34
CA VAL A 157 4.48 -7.92 3.47
C VAL A 157 3.85 -8.04 2.08
N HIS A 158 3.44 -6.90 1.55
CA HIS A 158 2.99 -6.75 0.17
C HIS A 158 4.00 -5.89 -0.58
N SER A 159 4.71 -6.45 -1.56
CA SER A 159 5.59 -5.68 -2.43
C SER A 159 4.76 -4.77 -3.33
N ILE A 160 5.14 -3.50 -3.44
CA ILE A 160 4.45 -2.48 -4.23
C ILE A 160 5.42 -1.75 -5.16
N ASP A 161 4.90 -1.33 -6.33
CA ASP A 161 5.64 -0.67 -7.41
C ASP A 161 5.82 0.84 -7.23
N ALA A 162 5.33 1.43 -6.14
CA ALA A 162 5.50 2.85 -5.86
C ALA A 162 5.59 3.14 -4.37
N VAL A 163 6.35 4.19 -3.98
CA VAL A 163 6.33 4.71 -2.61
C VAL A 163 5.04 5.50 -2.41
N ILE A 164 4.25 5.14 -1.40
CA ILE A 164 3.05 5.89 -1.05
C ILE A 164 3.40 7.04 -0.11
N LEU A 165 2.81 8.22 -0.36
CA LEU A 165 3.06 9.43 0.42
C LEU A 165 1.76 9.89 1.10
N ALA A 166 1.87 10.36 2.34
CA ALA A 166 0.77 10.93 3.11
C ALA A 166 0.44 12.37 2.64
N LYS A 167 0.24 12.54 1.34
CA LYS A 167 -0.12 13.82 0.73
C LYS A 167 -1.61 13.83 0.41
N GLU A 168 -2.28 14.95 0.73
CA GLU A 168 -3.69 15.13 0.39
C GLU A 168 -3.89 15.09 -1.12
N THR A 169 -4.79 14.25 -1.57
CA THR A 169 -5.11 14.02 -2.98
C THR A 169 -6.54 14.43 -3.29
N VAL A 170 -6.92 14.48 -4.57
CA VAL A 170 -8.33 14.78 -4.94
C VAL A 170 -9.32 13.72 -4.41
N ALA A 171 -8.85 12.49 -4.19
CA ALA A 171 -9.66 11.45 -3.56
C ALA A 171 -9.93 11.75 -2.08
N ASP A 172 -8.92 12.25 -1.34
CA ASP A 172 -9.06 12.66 0.06
C ASP A 172 -10.06 13.81 0.18
N VAL A 173 -9.89 14.84 -0.65
CA VAL A 173 -10.82 15.99 -0.70
C VAL A 173 -12.25 15.53 -0.96
N ALA A 174 -12.46 14.56 -1.86
CA ALA A 174 -13.79 14.02 -2.14
C ALA A 174 -14.38 13.26 -0.93
N ILE A 175 -13.56 12.46 -0.24
CA ILE A 175 -13.98 11.71 0.95
C ILE A 175 -14.37 12.67 2.07
N ASP A 176 -13.51 13.64 2.39
CA ASP A 176 -13.68 14.57 3.51
C ASP A 176 -14.86 15.53 3.32
N ASN A 177 -15.18 15.84 2.06
CA ASN A 177 -16.34 16.69 1.72
C ASN A 177 -17.63 15.90 1.45
N GLY A 178 -17.65 14.59 1.70
CA GLY A 178 -18.86 13.77 1.69
C GLY A 178 -19.40 13.41 0.30
N PHE A 179 -18.56 13.40 -0.74
CA PHE A 179 -18.91 12.94 -2.09
C PHE A 179 -18.95 11.40 -2.16
N SER A 180 -19.65 10.77 -1.22
CA SER A 180 -19.62 9.32 -1.00
C SER A 180 -20.03 8.50 -2.22
N THR A 181 -21.03 8.98 -2.98
CA THR A 181 -21.49 8.29 -4.20
C THR A 181 -20.45 8.39 -5.30
N LEU A 182 -19.78 9.54 -5.45
CA LEU A 182 -18.68 9.72 -6.41
C LEU A 182 -17.50 8.81 -6.06
N VAL A 183 -17.09 8.77 -4.79
CA VAL A 183 -16.00 7.89 -4.34
C VAL A 183 -16.31 6.41 -4.64
N THR A 184 -17.56 5.97 -4.37
CA THR A 184 -18.01 4.62 -4.71
C THR A 184 -17.97 4.36 -6.22
N ALA A 185 -18.39 5.33 -7.04
CA ALA A 185 -18.36 5.20 -8.50
C ALA A 185 -16.92 5.13 -9.04
N VAL A 186 -16.03 5.98 -8.52
CA VAL A 186 -14.61 6.00 -8.87
C VAL A 186 -13.92 4.68 -8.50
N ALA A 187 -14.18 4.14 -7.31
CA ALA A 187 -13.64 2.85 -6.88
C ALA A 187 -14.18 1.70 -7.77
N THR A 188 -15.48 1.74 -8.11
CA THR A 188 -16.11 0.74 -9.00
C THR A 188 -15.56 0.81 -10.41
N ALA A 189 -15.22 2.00 -10.90
CA ALA A 189 -14.60 2.21 -12.22
C ALA A 189 -13.08 1.99 -12.23
N GLU A 190 -12.48 1.55 -11.11
CA GLU A 190 -11.03 1.28 -10.96
C GLU A 190 -10.15 2.54 -11.21
N LEU A 191 -10.72 3.74 -10.99
CA LEU A 191 -10.01 5.02 -11.19
C LEU A 191 -9.37 5.57 -9.90
N LEU A 192 -9.60 4.92 -8.75
CA LEU A 192 -9.10 5.40 -7.47
C LEU A 192 -7.58 5.55 -7.42
N PRO A 193 -6.77 4.62 -7.97
CA PRO A 193 -5.31 4.78 -8.00
C PRO A 193 -4.85 6.07 -8.68
N ALA A 194 -5.48 6.46 -9.78
CA ALA A 194 -5.14 7.71 -10.49
C ALA A 194 -5.51 8.98 -9.69
N LEU A 195 -6.55 8.91 -8.83
CA LEU A 195 -6.97 10.04 -8.00
C LEU A 195 -6.26 10.09 -6.64
N THR A 196 -5.52 9.04 -6.29
CA THR A 196 -4.69 8.96 -5.08
C THR A 196 -3.20 9.14 -5.38
N ASP A 197 -2.84 9.39 -6.63
CA ASP A 197 -1.47 9.73 -7.01
C ASP A 197 -1.11 11.13 -6.47
N PRO A 198 -0.11 11.25 -5.58
CA PRO A 198 0.28 12.52 -4.98
C PRO A 198 0.97 13.49 -5.95
N PHE A 199 1.36 13.03 -7.13
CA PHE A 199 2.01 13.83 -8.17
C PHE A 199 1.08 14.18 -9.34
N ALA A 200 -0.11 13.58 -9.37
CA ALA A 200 -1.07 13.88 -10.43
C ALA A 200 -1.57 15.34 -10.35
N GLU A 201 -1.53 16.02 -11.49
CA GLU A 201 -2.13 17.33 -11.66
C GLU A 201 -3.53 17.18 -12.25
N LEU A 202 -4.57 17.24 -11.40
CA LEU A 202 -5.94 16.98 -11.79
C LEU A 202 -6.87 18.10 -11.32
N THR A 203 -7.91 18.36 -12.11
CA THR A 203 -9.08 19.13 -11.68
C THR A 203 -10.32 18.27 -11.90
N VAL A 204 -11.09 18.07 -10.83
CA VAL A 204 -12.31 17.24 -10.87
C VAL A 204 -13.53 18.12 -10.68
N PHE A 205 -14.45 18.10 -11.65
CA PHE A 205 -15.80 18.65 -11.51
C PHE A 205 -16.66 17.59 -10.82
N ALA A 206 -16.69 17.63 -9.49
CA ALA A 206 -17.26 16.58 -8.67
C ALA A 206 -18.79 16.67 -8.59
N PRO A 207 -19.56 15.71 -9.17
CA PRO A 207 -21.00 15.64 -8.94
C PRO A 207 -21.27 15.24 -7.48
N ASP A 208 -22.19 15.95 -6.82
CA ASP A 208 -22.63 15.61 -5.48
C ASP A 208 -23.57 14.38 -5.47
N ASN A 209 -23.91 13.90 -4.28
CA ASN A 209 -24.78 12.72 -4.15
C ASN A 209 -26.16 12.96 -4.78
N ALA A 210 -26.70 14.20 -4.72
CA ALA A 210 -27.98 14.54 -5.31
C ALA A 210 -27.94 14.50 -6.85
N ALA A 211 -26.81 14.83 -7.47
CA ALA A 211 -26.63 14.70 -8.91
C ALA A 211 -26.71 13.24 -9.37
N PHE A 212 -26.16 12.29 -8.58
CA PHE A 212 -26.30 10.86 -8.84
C PHE A 212 -27.76 10.39 -8.67
N ASP A 213 -28.48 10.88 -7.65
CA ASP A 213 -29.90 10.58 -7.46
C ASP A 213 -30.73 11.06 -8.66
N ALA A 214 -30.45 12.28 -9.14
CA ALA A 214 -31.11 12.84 -10.32
C ALA A 214 -30.81 12.01 -11.59
N LEU A 215 -29.58 11.56 -11.76
CA LEU A 215 -29.18 10.68 -12.86
C LEU A 215 -29.91 9.34 -12.79
N ALA A 216 -30.02 8.72 -11.59
CA ALA A 216 -30.74 7.48 -11.40
C ALA A 216 -32.21 7.59 -11.83
N VAL A 217 -32.86 8.70 -11.44
CA VAL A 217 -34.24 8.98 -11.88
C VAL A 217 -34.32 9.16 -13.41
N ALA A 218 -33.39 9.92 -14.00
CA ALA A 218 -33.38 10.18 -15.44
C ALA A 218 -33.19 8.87 -16.27
N LEU A 219 -32.39 7.96 -15.76
CA LEU A 219 -32.12 6.65 -16.39
C LEU A 219 -33.15 5.57 -15.99
N ASN A 220 -34.13 5.91 -15.14
CA ASN A 220 -35.10 4.97 -14.56
C ASN A 220 -34.44 3.75 -13.92
N THR A 221 -33.42 4.00 -13.10
CA THR A 221 -32.63 3.00 -12.39
C THR A 221 -32.37 3.43 -10.94
N ASP A 222 -31.48 2.73 -10.24
CA ASP A 222 -30.94 3.11 -8.92
C ASP A 222 -29.42 3.32 -9.00
N LEU A 223 -28.77 3.54 -7.86
CA LEU A 223 -27.33 3.71 -7.80
C LEU A 223 -26.59 2.47 -8.33
N ASN A 224 -27.05 1.25 -7.99
CA ASN A 224 -26.43 0.03 -8.49
C ASN A 224 -26.47 -0.07 -10.02
N GLY A 225 -27.59 0.39 -10.62
CA GLY A 225 -27.70 0.46 -12.08
C GLY A 225 -26.76 1.48 -12.70
N ILE A 226 -26.48 2.60 -12.03
CA ILE A 226 -25.45 3.56 -12.48
C ILE A 226 -24.05 2.94 -12.37
N LEU A 227 -23.72 2.29 -11.25
CA LEU A 227 -22.43 1.64 -11.03
C LEU A 227 -22.19 0.48 -12.01
N ALA A 228 -23.25 -0.12 -12.53
CA ALA A 228 -23.17 -1.20 -13.52
C ALA A 228 -23.14 -0.72 -14.99
N LEU A 229 -23.10 0.60 -15.23
CA LEU A 229 -23.01 1.14 -16.60
C LEU A 229 -21.70 0.69 -17.27
N PRO A 230 -21.75 0.15 -18.49
CA PRO A 230 -20.54 -0.34 -19.18
C PRO A 230 -19.57 0.79 -19.55
N ASN A 231 -20.01 2.04 -19.56
CA ASN A 231 -19.22 3.23 -19.82
C ASN A 231 -19.04 4.13 -18.58
N LEU A 232 -19.18 3.58 -17.36
CA LEU A 232 -19.02 4.33 -16.12
C LEU A 232 -17.68 5.08 -16.08
N GLN A 233 -16.60 4.41 -16.48
CA GLN A 233 -15.26 4.97 -16.52
C GLN A 233 -15.20 6.20 -17.44
N ASP A 234 -15.75 6.12 -18.66
CA ASP A 234 -15.76 7.24 -19.61
C ASP A 234 -16.58 8.43 -19.08
N VAL A 235 -17.72 8.14 -18.43
CA VAL A 235 -18.55 9.17 -17.79
C VAL A 235 -17.79 9.87 -16.68
N LEU A 236 -17.07 9.15 -15.84
CA LEU A 236 -16.24 9.75 -14.77
C LEU A 236 -15.07 10.55 -15.35
N LEU A 237 -14.36 10.02 -16.35
CA LEU A 237 -13.26 10.74 -17.01
C LEU A 237 -13.74 12.01 -17.74
N TYR A 238 -15.02 12.09 -18.12
CA TYR A 238 -15.64 13.31 -18.65
C TYR A 238 -15.79 14.41 -17.60
N HIS A 239 -15.56 14.12 -16.33
CA HIS A 239 -15.58 15.09 -15.23
C HIS A 239 -14.18 15.51 -14.77
N VAL A 240 -13.10 15.02 -15.42
CA VAL A 240 -11.71 15.23 -14.98
C VAL A 240 -10.92 15.94 -16.08
N VAL A 241 -10.19 16.99 -15.70
CA VAL A 241 -9.17 17.66 -16.53
C VAL A 241 -7.79 17.19 -16.06
N GLY A 242 -6.91 16.81 -16.98
CA GLY A 242 -5.53 16.40 -16.71
C GLY A 242 -4.58 17.59 -16.51
N ALA A 243 -5.00 18.57 -15.73
CA ALA A 243 -4.21 19.73 -15.32
C ALA A 243 -4.82 20.38 -14.08
N THR A 244 -4.04 21.10 -13.30
CA THR A 244 -4.53 21.96 -12.24
C THR A 244 -5.11 23.24 -12.85
N VAL A 245 -6.44 23.41 -12.77
CA VAL A 245 -7.17 24.60 -13.28
C VAL A 245 -7.93 25.25 -12.14
N LEU A 246 -7.54 26.46 -11.75
CA LEU A 246 -8.25 27.23 -10.74
C LEU A 246 -9.51 27.89 -11.34
N SER A 247 -10.50 28.14 -10.51
CA SER A 247 -11.72 28.85 -10.94
C SER A 247 -11.46 30.25 -11.54
N THR A 248 -10.33 30.86 -11.11
CA THR A 248 -9.85 32.15 -11.64
C THR A 248 -9.23 32.06 -13.03
N ASP A 249 -8.79 30.86 -13.43
CA ASP A 249 -8.11 30.60 -14.70
C ASP A 249 -9.06 30.12 -15.78
N LEU A 250 -10.29 29.78 -15.38
CA LEU A 250 -11.33 29.38 -16.32
C LEU A 250 -11.72 30.54 -17.21
N VAL A 251 -11.89 30.25 -18.48
CA VAL A 251 -12.43 31.17 -19.49
C VAL A 251 -13.63 30.52 -20.15
N SER A 252 -14.61 31.33 -20.64
CA SER A 252 -15.71 30.76 -21.39
C SER A 252 -15.21 30.12 -22.69
N GLY A 253 -15.59 28.87 -22.90
CA GLY A 253 -15.17 28.10 -24.06
C GLY A 253 -15.03 26.61 -23.76
N PRO A 254 -14.52 25.80 -24.73
CA PRO A 254 -14.32 24.38 -24.54
C PRO A 254 -13.12 24.09 -23.65
N VAL A 255 -13.28 23.12 -22.73
CA VAL A 255 -12.21 22.51 -21.92
C VAL A 255 -12.20 21.02 -22.24
N THR A 256 -11.05 20.51 -22.67
CA THR A 256 -10.89 19.09 -23.02
C THR A 256 -10.71 18.26 -21.74
N MET A 257 -11.57 17.26 -21.58
CA MET A 257 -11.60 16.36 -20.44
C MET A 257 -10.72 15.11 -20.72
N LEU A 258 -10.40 14.34 -19.67
CA LEU A 258 -9.62 13.10 -19.82
C LEU A 258 -10.32 12.03 -20.66
N SER A 259 -11.63 12.10 -20.83
CA SER A 259 -12.38 11.25 -21.77
C SER A 259 -12.09 11.58 -23.24
N GLY A 260 -11.36 12.66 -23.54
CA GLY A 260 -11.12 13.18 -24.88
C GLY A 260 -12.26 14.02 -25.45
N SER A 261 -13.33 14.26 -24.70
CA SER A 261 -14.44 15.11 -25.09
C SER A 261 -14.37 16.49 -24.41
N ASP A 262 -14.98 17.50 -25.03
CA ASP A 262 -14.97 18.86 -24.48
C ASP A 262 -16.21 19.14 -23.63
N VAL A 263 -16.02 19.86 -22.52
CA VAL A 263 -17.07 20.53 -21.75
C VAL A 263 -17.05 22.01 -22.06
N GLN A 264 -18.22 22.60 -22.26
CA GLN A 264 -18.33 24.05 -22.45
C GLN A 264 -18.41 24.74 -21.09
N VAL A 265 -17.47 25.62 -20.82
CA VAL A 265 -17.50 26.51 -19.67
C VAL A 265 -18.19 27.79 -20.07
N ASP A 266 -19.16 28.23 -19.27
CA ASP A 266 -19.85 29.50 -19.41
C ASP A 266 -19.73 30.30 -18.10
N LEU A 267 -19.12 31.45 -18.16
CA LEU A 267 -18.88 32.36 -17.03
C LEU A 267 -19.83 33.56 -16.97
N THR A 268 -20.96 33.51 -17.67
CA THR A 268 -21.94 34.63 -17.68
C THR A 268 -22.91 34.59 -16.51
#